data_e5fbfc9ee536315fd21ee7d94ff5ab04
#
_entry.id   e5fbfc9ee536315fd21ee7d94ff5ab04
#
_cell.length_a   1.000
_cell.length_b   1.000
_cell.length_c   1.000
_cell.angle_alpha   90.00
_cell.angle_beta   90.00
_cell.angle_gamma   90.00
#
_symmetry.space_group_name_H-M   'P 1'
#
loop_
_entity.id
_entity.type
_entity.pdbx_description
1 polymer ?
#
loop_
_entity_poly.entity_id
_entity_poly.type
_entity_poly.pdbx_seq_one_letter_code
_entity_poly.pdbx_strand_id
1 'polypeptide(L)'
;MVGNQGNYREKTTRNEKKYKKANGQPRLKEKSSRAKSDNACPYAKKCGGCDYQGVEYKEQLKTKQAYMKKLLKPFCFVEPIVGMKNPLYYRHKVHAAFDCTRRGQIVAGAYRKNTHDVVDIESCMIEEQES
;
A
#
# COMPACT_ATOMS: atom_id res chain seq x y z
N MET A 1 -18.22 -48.11 -11.83
CA MET A 1 -17.30 -47.09 -12.38
C MET A 1 -17.12 -46.02 -11.32
N VAL A 2 -16.02 -46.08 -10.59
CA VAL A 2 -15.72 -45.12 -9.47
C VAL A 2 -14.64 -44.18 -9.98
N GLY A 3 -15.04 -42.94 -10.21
CA GLY A 3 -14.15 -41.88 -10.74
C GLY A 3 -13.13 -41.39 -9.69
N ASN A 4 -11.93 -41.35 -10.16
CA ASN A 4 -10.69 -40.92 -9.49
C ASN A 4 -10.75 -39.44 -9.04
N GLN A 5 -11.01 -39.16 -7.74
CA GLN A 5 -10.92 -37.84 -7.13
C GLN A 5 -9.64 -37.67 -6.30
N GLY A 6 -8.52 -38.06 -6.83
CA GLY A 6 -7.23 -37.89 -6.17
C GLY A 6 -6.34 -36.90 -6.90
N ASN A 7 -5.81 -35.90 -6.19
CA ASN A 7 -4.68 -35.02 -6.53
C ASN A 7 -4.90 -33.57 -6.98
N TYR A 8 -5.97 -32.91 -6.57
CA TYR A 8 -6.02 -31.43 -6.76
C TYR A 8 -5.52 -30.62 -5.53
N ARG A 9 -5.47 -31.22 -4.34
CA ARG A 9 -5.17 -30.49 -3.08
C ARG A 9 -3.68 -30.28 -2.76
N GLU A 10 -2.76 -31.07 -3.29
CA GLU A 10 -1.33 -30.95 -2.95
C GLU A 10 -0.55 -29.95 -3.82
N LYS A 11 -1.03 -29.63 -5.00
CA LYS A 11 -0.32 -28.68 -5.89
C LYS A 11 -0.55 -27.20 -5.53
N THR A 12 -1.63 -26.88 -4.85
CA THR A 12 -1.96 -25.52 -4.41
C THR A 12 -1.05 -25.01 -3.29
N THR A 13 -0.67 -25.85 -2.34
CA THR A 13 0.15 -25.44 -1.18
C THR A 13 1.59 -25.06 -1.52
N ARG A 14 2.17 -25.67 -2.57
CA ARG A 14 3.55 -25.37 -2.99
C ARG A 14 3.63 -24.04 -3.75
N ASN A 15 2.62 -23.72 -4.54
CA ASN A 15 2.51 -22.44 -5.25
C ASN A 15 2.17 -21.29 -4.28
N GLU A 16 1.29 -21.50 -3.31
CA GLU A 16 0.97 -20.48 -2.29
C GLU A 16 2.15 -20.09 -1.42
N LYS A 17 3.01 -21.06 -1.03
CA LYS A 17 4.24 -20.76 -0.29
C LYS A 17 5.25 -19.99 -1.13
N LYS A 18 5.32 -20.26 -2.44
CA LYS A 18 6.18 -19.54 -3.38
C LYS A 18 5.66 -18.12 -3.65
N TYR A 19 4.34 -17.95 -3.70
CA TYR A 19 3.66 -16.67 -3.88
C TYR A 19 3.80 -15.77 -2.63
N LYS A 20 3.65 -16.32 -1.43
CA LYS A 20 3.87 -15.57 -0.16
C LYS A 20 5.31 -15.12 0.02
N LYS A 21 6.30 -15.84 -0.52
CA LYS A 21 7.72 -15.46 -0.47
C LYS A 21 8.11 -14.41 -1.50
N ALA A 22 7.33 -14.26 -2.59
CA ALA A 22 7.53 -13.26 -3.64
C ALA A 22 6.83 -11.92 -3.36
N ASN A 23 5.78 -11.92 -2.52
CA ASN A 23 4.94 -10.74 -2.23
C ASN A 23 5.46 -9.87 -1.06
N GLY A 24 6.70 -10.07 -0.62
CA GLY A 24 7.34 -9.07 0.22
C GLY A 24 7.60 -7.82 -0.61
N GLN A 25 6.74 -6.81 -0.53
CA GLN A 25 7.08 -5.49 -1.04
C GLN A 25 8.45 -5.11 -0.49
N PRO A 26 9.37 -4.57 -1.31
CA PRO A 26 10.67 -4.16 -0.83
C PRO A 26 10.44 -3.11 0.27
N ARG A 27 10.63 -3.51 1.52
CA ARG A 27 10.70 -2.54 2.62
C ARG A 27 11.82 -1.59 2.27
N LEU A 28 11.47 -0.35 1.97
CA LEU A 28 12.45 0.72 1.86
C LEU A 28 13.23 0.73 3.17
N LYS A 29 14.51 0.32 3.10
CA LYS A 29 15.41 0.42 4.25
C LYS A 29 15.45 1.89 4.63
N GLU A 30 15.08 2.20 5.88
CA GLU A 30 15.01 3.55 6.45
C GLU A 30 16.41 4.20 6.58
N LYS A 31 17.10 4.42 5.47
CA LYS A 31 18.33 5.21 5.40
C LYS A 31 18.35 5.99 4.09
N SER A 32 17.41 6.91 3.94
CA SER A 32 17.61 8.07 3.08
C SER A 32 17.29 9.30 3.91
N SER A 33 18.21 10.26 3.91
CA SER A 33 18.04 11.60 4.44
C SER A 33 16.68 12.13 3.96
N ARG A 34 15.70 12.18 4.88
CA ARG A 34 14.37 12.71 4.61
C ARG A 34 14.53 14.18 4.26
N ALA A 35 14.55 14.50 2.98
CA ALA A 35 14.16 15.82 2.55
C ALA A 35 12.73 16.00 3.07
N LYS A 36 12.54 16.93 4.03
CA LYS A 36 11.23 17.32 4.51
C LYS A 36 10.51 17.93 3.31
N SER A 37 9.61 17.17 2.69
CA SER A 37 8.69 17.76 1.73
C SER A 37 7.76 18.65 2.53
N ASP A 38 7.56 19.90 2.10
CA ASP A 38 6.64 20.86 2.70
C ASP A 38 5.19 20.36 2.74
N ASN A 39 4.91 19.25 2.11
CA ASN A 39 3.63 18.53 2.03
C ASN A 39 3.61 17.25 2.89
N ALA A 40 4.11 17.28 4.11
CA ALA A 40 4.04 16.12 4.99
C ALA A 40 2.63 15.94 5.54
N CYS A 41 2.00 14.80 5.28
CA CYS A 41 0.71 14.44 5.84
C CYS A 41 0.76 14.47 7.38
N PRO A 42 -0.17 15.18 8.07
CA PRO A 42 -0.18 15.28 9.53
C PRO A 42 -0.35 13.91 10.22
N TYR A 43 -0.97 12.96 9.54
CA TYR A 43 -1.21 11.61 10.04
C TYR A 43 -0.11 10.59 9.68
N ALA A 44 0.97 11.01 9.01
CA ALA A 44 2.01 10.14 8.46
C ALA A 44 2.62 9.15 9.47
N LYS A 45 2.72 9.54 10.75
CA LYS A 45 3.29 8.71 11.82
C LYS A 45 2.32 7.67 12.38
N LYS A 46 1.02 7.87 12.21
CA LYS A 46 -0.03 7.05 12.82
C LYS A 46 -0.80 6.23 11.79
N CYS A 47 -1.19 6.86 10.69
CA CYS A 47 -2.01 6.26 9.64
C CYS A 47 -1.26 5.17 8.88
N GLY A 48 -1.94 4.05 8.63
CA GLY A 48 -1.42 2.91 7.86
C GLY A 48 -1.78 2.95 6.37
N GLY A 49 -2.47 4.00 5.89
CA GLY A 49 -3.01 4.05 4.53
C GLY A 49 -1.98 4.27 3.41
N CYS A 50 -0.77 4.75 3.74
CA CYS A 50 0.26 5.08 2.75
C CYS A 50 1.59 4.38 3.05
N ASP A 51 2.12 3.63 2.07
CA ASP A 51 3.43 2.97 2.20
C ASP A 51 4.61 3.90 1.88
N TYR A 52 4.40 4.90 1.03
CA TYR A 52 5.44 5.80 0.55
C TYR A 52 5.36 7.21 1.16
N GLN A 53 4.68 7.37 2.29
CA GLN A 53 4.53 8.67 2.94
C GLN A 53 5.89 9.24 3.35
N GLY A 54 6.13 10.52 3.01
CA GLY A 54 7.40 11.21 3.28
C GLY A 54 8.55 10.87 2.34
N VAL A 55 8.29 10.11 1.27
CA VAL A 55 9.26 9.85 0.19
C VAL A 55 8.95 10.80 -0.96
N GLU A 56 9.99 11.43 -1.53
CA GLU A 56 9.83 12.29 -2.71
C GLU A 56 9.22 11.50 -3.87
N TYR A 57 8.30 12.11 -4.62
CA TYR A 57 7.53 11.41 -5.66
C TYR A 57 8.40 10.78 -6.75
N LYS A 58 9.47 11.46 -7.17
CA LYS A 58 10.44 10.90 -8.14
C LYS A 58 11.11 9.63 -7.61
N GLU A 59 11.43 9.57 -6.33
CA GLU A 59 12.02 8.38 -5.71
C GLU A 59 11.00 7.25 -5.55
N GLN A 60 9.72 7.59 -5.32
CA GLN A 60 8.63 6.60 -5.37
C GLN A 60 8.53 5.95 -6.75
N LEU A 61 8.56 6.75 -7.82
CA LEU A 61 8.52 6.25 -9.19
C LEU A 61 9.71 5.36 -9.52
N LYS A 62 10.93 5.77 -9.15
CA LYS A 62 12.14 4.95 -9.35
C LYS A 62 12.04 3.61 -8.63
N THR A 63 11.58 3.62 -7.38
CA THR A 63 11.43 2.39 -6.58
C THR A 63 10.40 1.45 -7.20
N LYS A 64 9.25 1.98 -7.61
CA LYS A 64 8.19 1.21 -8.27
C LYS A 64 8.68 0.63 -9.61
N GLN A 65 9.36 1.43 -10.42
CA GLN A 65 9.94 0.98 -11.69
C GLN A 65 10.96 -0.15 -11.50
N ALA A 66 11.87 0.01 -10.53
CA ALA A 66 12.87 -1.01 -10.24
C ALA A 66 12.23 -2.32 -9.76
N TYR A 67 11.20 -2.22 -8.94
CA TYR A 67 10.44 -3.37 -8.46
C TYR A 67 9.76 -4.12 -9.62
N MET A 68 9.04 -3.40 -10.49
CA MET A 68 8.37 -3.99 -11.65
C MET A 68 9.37 -4.63 -12.62
N LYS A 69 10.49 -3.95 -12.92
CA LYS A 69 11.56 -4.53 -13.75
C LYS A 69 12.11 -5.82 -13.16
N LYS A 70 12.34 -5.86 -11.83
CA LYS A 70 12.82 -7.07 -11.16
C LYS A 70 11.80 -8.21 -11.23
N LEU A 71 10.52 -7.90 -11.04
CA LEU A 71 9.44 -8.88 -11.03
C LEU A 71 9.20 -9.49 -12.41
N LEU A 72 9.15 -8.64 -13.44
CA LEU A 72 8.79 -9.02 -14.80
C LEU A 72 9.98 -9.40 -15.70
N LYS A 73 11.21 -9.23 -15.21
CA LYS A 73 12.44 -9.57 -15.98
C LYS A 73 12.41 -10.92 -16.71
N PRO A 74 11.86 -12.02 -16.14
CA PRO A 74 11.82 -13.30 -16.84
C PRO A 74 10.74 -13.39 -17.92
N PHE A 75 9.83 -12.44 -18.01
CA PHE A 75 8.63 -12.53 -18.84
C PHE A 75 8.58 -11.50 -19.96
N CYS A 76 8.96 -10.25 -19.68
CA CYS A 76 8.85 -9.17 -20.64
C CYS A 76 9.75 -7.97 -20.31
N PHE A 77 9.91 -7.09 -21.31
CA PHE A 77 10.45 -5.75 -21.10
C PHE A 77 9.43 -4.87 -20.36
N VAL A 78 9.91 -4.03 -19.48
CA VAL A 78 9.06 -3.08 -18.72
C VAL A 78 9.38 -1.67 -19.16
N GLU A 79 8.41 -1.05 -19.80
CA GLU A 79 8.47 0.35 -20.23
C GLU A 79 8.73 1.32 -19.07
N PRO A 80 9.23 2.53 -19.33
CA PRO A 80 9.36 3.56 -18.32
C PRO A 80 8.03 3.88 -17.64
N ILE A 81 8.05 4.05 -16.32
CA ILE A 81 6.86 4.41 -15.56
C ILE A 81 6.36 5.81 -15.92
N VAL A 82 5.07 5.92 -16.16
CA VAL A 82 4.40 7.20 -16.36
C VAL A 82 3.94 7.73 -15.02
N GLY A 83 4.45 8.89 -14.62
CA GLY A 83 4.06 9.56 -13.38
C GLY A 83 2.86 10.47 -13.57
N MET A 84 2.15 10.74 -12.47
CA MET A 84 1.07 11.74 -12.41
C MET A 84 1.67 13.14 -12.37
N LYS A 85 1.00 14.13 -12.97
CA LYS A 85 1.36 15.55 -12.85
C LYS A 85 1.17 16.05 -11.43
N ASN A 86 0.05 15.70 -10.80
CA ASN A 86 -0.24 15.99 -9.41
C ASN A 86 -0.54 14.67 -8.67
N PRO A 87 0.34 14.19 -7.78
CA PRO A 87 0.15 12.95 -7.04
C PRO A 87 -0.64 13.14 -5.74
N LEU A 88 -1.43 14.20 -5.64
CA LEU A 88 -2.33 14.49 -4.52
C LEU A 88 -3.79 14.45 -5.00
N TYR A 89 -4.72 14.17 -4.09
CA TYR A 89 -6.16 14.19 -4.31
C TYR A 89 -6.65 13.37 -5.50
N TYR A 90 -6.00 12.22 -5.75
CA TYR A 90 -6.30 11.38 -6.91
C TYR A 90 -7.21 10.18 -6.62
N ARG A 91 -7.53 9.95 -5.34
CA ARG A 91 -8.21 8.73 -4.91
C ARG A 91 -9.69 8.95 -4.73
N HIS A 92 -10.50 8.46 -5.68
CA HIS A 92 -11.96 8.54 -5.63
C HIS A 92 -12.60 7.48 -4.72
N LYS A 93 -12.04 6.26 -4.68
CA LYS A 93 -12.59 5.17 -3.85
C LYS A 93 -11.84 5.09 -2.53
N VAL A 94 -12.55 5.40 -1.44
CA VAL A 94 -12.04 5.37 -0.08
C VAL A 94 -12.83 4.37 0.76
N HIS A 95 -12.16 3.72 1.70
CA HIS A 95 -12.77 2.90 2.73
C HIS A 95 -12.41 3.50 4.09
N ALA A 96 -13.34 4.19 4.71
CA ALA A 96 -13.20 4.66 6.07
C ALA A 96 -13.56 3.52 7.06
N ALA A 97 -12.75 3.38 8.08
CA ALA A 97 -13.07 2.57 9.25
C ALA A 97 -13.70 3.46 10.32
N PHE A 98 -14.70 2.95 11.01
CA PHE A 98 -15.36 3.64 12.13
C PHE A 98 -15.06 2.90 13.42
N ASP A 99 -14.86 3.66 14.50
CA ASP A 99 -14.66 3.12 15.85
C ASP A 99 -15.25 4.08 16.88
N CYS A 100 -15.33 3.63 18.13
CA CYS A 100 -15.82 4.44 19.24
C CYS A 100 -14.73 4.54 20.31
N THR A 101 -14.40 5.77 20.70
CA THR A 101 -13.46 5.99 21.81
C THR A 101 -14.05 5.53 23.14
N ARG A 102 -13.22 5.31 24.16
CA ARG A 102 -13.68 4.99 25.53
C ARG A 102 -14.63 6.03 26.13
N ARG A 103 -14.66 7.24 25.59
CA ARG A 103 -15.54 8.35 26.00
C ARG A 103 -16.85 8.39 25.19
N GLY A 104 -17.11 7.40 24.32
CA GLY A 104 -18.31 7.33 23.49
C GLY A 104 -18.28 8.22 22.24
N GLN A 105 -17.13 8.81 21.87
CA GLN A 105 -17.01 9.61 20.66
C GLN A 105 -16.76 8.69 19.46
N ILE A 106 -17.50 8.90 18.38
CA ILE A 106 -17.28 8.21 17.11
C ILE A 106 -16.08 8.83 16.43
N VAL A 107 -15.17 8.00 15.94
CA VAL A 107 -14.01 8.37 15.13
C VAL A 107 -14.10 7.67 13.78
N ALA A 108 -13.66 8.35 12.73
CA ALA A 108 -13.64 7.83 11.37
C ALA A 108 -12.29 8.07 10.71
N GLY A 109 -11.81 7.10 9.94
CA GLY A 109 -10.55 7.27 9.23
C GLY A 109 -9.93 5.97 8.77
N ALA A 110 -8.63 5.80 8.96
CA ALA A 110 -7.89 4.63 8.53
C ALA A 110 -7.27 3.88 9.72
N TYR A 111 -7.06 2.59 9.55
CA TYR A 111 -6.35 1.81 10.56
C TYR A 111 -4.91 2.28 10.73
N ARG A 112 -4.46 2.31 11.99
CA ARG A 112 -3.06 2.45 12.33
C ARG A 112 -2.28 1.27 11.73
N LYS A 113 -1.07 1.52 11.27
CA LYS A 113 -0.23 0.49 10.65
C LYS A 113 -0.06 -0.74 11.56
N ASN A 114 -0.40 -1.92 11.02
CA ASN A 114 -0.34 -3.24 11.68
C ASN A 114 -1.25 -3.37 12.93
N THR A 115 -2.31 -2.58 13.06
CA THR A 115 -3.29 -2.69 14.13
C THR A 115 -4.71 -2.54 13.57
N HIS A 116 -5.71 -2.71 14.45
CA HIS A 116 -7.12 -2.41 14.15
C HIS A 116 -7.57 -1.10 14.82
N ASP A 117 -6.65 -0.34 15.41
CA ASP A 117 -6.97 0.97 15.97
C ASP A 117 -7.28 1.95 14.85
N VAL A 118 -8.38 2.66 14.92
CA VAL A 118 -8.75 3.69 13.95
C VAL A 118 -8.04 5.00 14.31
N VAL A 119 -7.37 5.58 13.33
CA VAL A 119 -6.82 6.94 13.41
C VAL A 119 -7.89 7.87 12.87
N ASP A 120 -8.35 8.80 13.70
CA ASP A 120 -9.29 9.83 13.28
C ASP A 120 -8.63 10.76 12.25
N ILE A 121 -9.27 10.90 11.08
CA ILE A 121 -8.74 11.64 9.92
C ILE A 121 -9.82 12.59 9.42
N GLU A 122 -9.61 13.86 9.61
CA GLU A 122 -10.52 14.92 9.12
C GLU A 122 -10.33 15.17 7.63
N SER A 123 -9.11 15.08 7.13
CA SER A 123 -8.80 15.27 5.71
C SER A 123 -7.61 14.43 5.28
N CYS A 124 -7.64 13.90 4.07
CA CYS A 124 -6.59 13.06 3.53
C CYS A 124 -6.01 13.68 2.25
N MET A 125 -4.69 13.78 2.18
CA MET A 125 -3.98 14.39 1.03
C MET A 125 -4.07 13.58 -0.26
N ILE A 126 -4.48 12.31 -0.21
CA ILE A 126 -4.61 11.49 -1.41
C ILE A 126 -6.07 11.28 -1.83
N GLU A 127 -7.03 11.58 -0.95
CA GLU A 127 -8.45 11.48 -1.23
C GLU A 127 -8.94 12.71 -1.96
N GLU A 128 -9.86 12.52 -2.91
CA GLU A 128 -10.51 13.64 -3.60
C GLU A 128 -11.29 14.50 -2.59
N GLN A 129 -11.21 15.82 -2.74
CA GLN A 129 -11.78 16.76 -1.76
C GLN A 129 -13.29 16.88 -1.85
N GLU A 130 -13.91 16.43 -2.96
CA GLU A 130 -15.34 16.52 -3.22
C GLU A 130 -16.11 15.22 -2.91
N SER A 131 -15.46 14.23 -2.28
CA SER A 131 -16.06 12.95 -1.95
C SER A 131 -16.60 12.85 -0.54
#